data_f5ffc610e785c35462aa738fe943e02f
#
_entry.id   f5ffc610e785c35462aa738fe943e02f
#
_cell.length_a   1.000
_cell.length_b   1.000
_cell.length_c   1.000
_cell.angle_alpha   90.00
_cell.angle_beta   90.00
_cell.angle_gamma   90.00
#
_symmetry.space_group_name_H-M   'P 1'
#
loop_
_entity.id
_entity.type
_entity.pdbx_description
1 polymer ?
#
loop_
_entity_poly.entity_id
_entity_poly.type
_entity_poly.pdbx_seq_one_letter_code
_entity_poly.pdbx_strand_id
1 'polypeptide(L)'
;MELNIWLQSTIATADFSDETQTWSVDITRGDGSTRKMTPSHVVFCTGHAGEPRVPTFPGQDSFAGTVYHGSQHKDATFQGDVSGKKVVVVGTGNSGHDVAQNYYENGADVTMLQRSGTYVISAKTGLFMLHEGLYDEGGPPTEDADIFGQSLPIPVQFALNVGGTERIAQAEKENLDGLRKIGFKLDFGHDGSGIYRKYVTRGGGYYIDVGASQLLIDGKIKLEQSPDGIKGFTEKSLVLADGRELEADVVVLATGFDSMNTTLRKALGDKIADRCKEVWDLDEEGEVRTVNKIRFPWRLFTDSYYQQMWRPSGHPKLWFMGGSLALCRIMSKFLALQIKAHEEGLVD
;
A
#
# COMPACT_ATOMS: atom_id res chain seq x y z
N MET A 1 -15.42 -24.71 7.52
CA MET A 1 -15.65 -24.09 6.19
C MET A 1 -14.74 -24.78 5.21
N GLU A 2 -15.27 -25.48 4.25
CA GLU A 2 -14.47 -26.15 3.22
C GLU A 2 -14.25 -25.19 2.06
N LEU A 3 -13.02 -24.67 1.94
CA LEU A 3 -12.62 -23.80 0.86
C LEU A 3 -11.84 -24.59 -0.19
N ASN A 4 -12.18 -24.39 -1.46
CA ASN A 4 -11.43 -24.94 -2.58
C ASN A 4 -10.18 -24.08 -2.83
N ILE A 5 -9.07 -24.40 -2.19
CA ILE A 5 -7.79 -23.69 -2.30
C ILE A 5 -6.84 -24.50 -3.19
N TRP A 6 -6.30 -23.84 -4.21
CA TRP A 6 -5.27 -24.40 -5.07
C TRP A 6 -3.94 -23.69 -4.84
N LEU A 7 -3.04 -24.36 -4.18
CA LEU A 7 -1.68 -23.88 -3.99
C LEU A 7 -0.86 -24.05 -5.27
N GLN A 8 0.23 -23.29 -5.41
CA GLN A 8 1.14 -23.34 -6.56
C GLN A 8 0.40 -23.27 -7.89
N SER A 9 -0.58 -22.36 -7.98
CA SER A 9 -1.40 -22.21 -9.17
C SER A 9 -1.33 -20.76 -9.65
N THR A 10 -1.14 -20.57 -10.95
CA THR A 10 -0.99 -19.27 -11.59
C THR A 10 -1.96 -19.15 -12.76
N ILE A 11 -2.58 -17.99 -12.93
CA ILE A 11 -3.38 -17.68 -14.11
C ILE A 11 -2.41 -17.58 -15.30
N ALA A 12 -2.59 -18.44 -16.31
CA ALA A 12 -1.84 -18.41 -17.56
C ALA A 12 -2.46 -17.46 -18.57
N THR A 13 -3.79 -17.57 -18.75
CA THR A 13 -4.58 -16.68 -19.61
C THR A 13 -5.94 -16.44 -19.00
N ALA A 14 -6.55 -15.29 -19.33
CA ALA A 14 -7.94 -15.01 -18.99
C ALA A 14 -8.59 -14.19 -20.11
N ASP A 15 -9.75 -14.61 -20.54
CA ASP A 15 -10.59 -13.93 -21.52
C ASP A 15 -12.01 -13.79 -21.01
N PHE A 16 -12.67 -12.69 -21.37
CA PHE A 16 -14.07 -12.44 -21.08
C PHE A 16 -14.86 -12.30 -22.38
N SER A 17 -15.95 -13.04 -22.50
CA SER A 17 -16.88 -12.93 -23.61
C SER A 17 -18.01 -11.95 -23.25
N ASP A 18 -18.06 -10.83 -23.96
CA ASP A 18 -19.17 -9.86 -23.80
C ASP A 18 -20.52 -10.42 -24.30
N GLU A 19 -20.49 -11.37 -25.23
CA GLU A 19 -21.71 -12.00 -25.77
C GLU A 19 -22.34 -12.95 -24.75
N THR A 20 -21.53 -13.83 -24.14
CA THR A 20 -22.03 -14.83 -23.18
C THR A 20 -21.93 -14.37 -21.72
N GLN A 21 -21.29 -13.24 -21.47
CA GLN A 21 -21.05 -12.69 -20.14
C GLN A 21 -20.31 -13.69 -19.21
N THR A 22 -19.37 -14.45 -19.76
CA THR A 22 -18.63 -15.49 -19.04
C THR A 22 -17.12 -15.34 -19.20
N TRP A 23 -16.40 -15.77 -18.18
CA TRP A 23 -14.96 -15.87 -18.18
C TRP A 23 -14.47 -17.21 -18.74
N SER A 24 -13.31 -17.20 -19.37
CA SER A 24 -12.50 -18.38 -19.69
C SER A 24 -11.11 -18.15 -19.10
N VAL A 25 -10.72 -18.96 -18.12
CA VAL A 25 -9.47 -18.80 -17.37
C VAL A 25 -8.67 -20.10 -17.46
N ASP A 26 -7.45 -20.03 -17.97
CA ASP A 26 -6.51 -21.15 -17.97
C ASP A 26 -5.54 -21.00 -16.79
N ILE A 27 -5.41 -22.04 -15.99
CA ILE A 27 -4.62 -22.06 -14.76
C ILE A 27 -3.53 -23.10 -14.89
N THR A 28 -2.27 -22.67 -14.76
CA THR A 28 -1.12 -23.57 -14.65
C THR A 28 -0.93 -23.95 -13.18
N ARG A 29 -0.85 -25.26 -12.92
CA ARG A 29 -0.62 -25.84 -11.59
C ARG A 29 0.87 -26.10 -11.34
N GLY A 30 1.24 -26.26 -10.07
CA GLY A 30 2.63 -26.51 -9.66
C GLY A 30 3.26 -27.78 -10.25
N ASP A 31 2.44 -28.74 -10.69
CA ASP A 31 2.87 -29.96 -11.38
C ASP A 31 3.02 -29.75 -12.93
N GLY A 32 2.83 -28.51 -13.41
CA GLY A 32 2.89 -28.16 -14.82
C GLY A 32 1.61 -28.46 -15.62
N SER A 33 0.59 -29.07 -15.01
CA SER A 33 -0.70 -29.29 -15.66
C SER A 33 -1.47 -27.98 -15.85
N THR A 34 -2.29 -27.90 -16.88
CA THR A 34 -3.19 -26.76 -17.13
C THR A 34 -4.63 -27.18 -16.89
N ARG A 35 -5.39 -26.32 -16.23
CA ARG A 35 -6.83 -26.49 -16.05
C ARG A 35 -7.59 -25.27 -16.53
N LYS A 36 -8.61 -25.50 -17.37
CA LYS A 36 -9.55 -24.47 -17.82
C LYS A 36 -10.74 -24.36 -16.87
N MET A 37 -11.09 -23.12 -16.53
CA MET A 37 -12.28 -22.77 -15.76
C MET A 37 -13.13 -21.74 -16.49
N THR A 38 -14.43 -21.76 -16.24
CA THR A 38 -15.40 -20.80 -16.80
C THR A 38 -16.22 -20.18 -15.65
N PRO A 39 -15.59 -19.37 -14.77
CA PRO A 39 -16.30 -18.75 -13.66
C PRO A 39 -17.25 -17.66 -14.14
N SER A 40 -18.36 -17.45 -13.43
CA SER A 40 -19.26 -16.33 -13.66
C SER A 40 -18.61 -15.00 -13.25
N HIS A 41 -17.88 -14.98 -12.15
CA HIS A 41 -17.22 -13.81 -11.61
C HIS A 41 -15.75 -14.09 -11.29
N VAL A 42 -14.90 -13.08 -11.42
CA VAL A 42 -13.50 -13.08 -10.97
C VAL A 42 -13.32 -12.01 -9.91
N VAL A 43 -12.77 -12.37 -8.76
CA VAL A 43 -12.41 -11.45 -7.69
C VAL A 43 -10.89 -11.41 -7.56
N PHE A 44 -10.29 -10.26 -7.83
CA PHE A 44 -8.84 -10.08 -7.83
C PHE A 44 -8.37 -9.63 -6.43
N CYS A 45 -7.72 -10.53 -5.71
CA CYS A 45 -7.40 -10.40 -4.28
C CYS A 45 -5.89 -10.40 -4.01
N THR A 46 -5.07 -9.77 -4.85
CA THR A 46 -3.59 -9.78 -4.76
C THR A 46 -3.02 -8.78 -3.76
N GLY A 47 -3.85 -8.14 -2.97
CA GLY A 47 -3.47 -7.07 -2.05
C GLY A 47 -3.64 -5.69 -2.69
N HIS A 48 -3.48 -4.64 -1.89
CA HIS A 48 -3.68 -3.26 -2.33
C HIS A 48 -2.50 -2.64 -3.09
N ALA A 49 -1.32 -3.26 -3.02
CA ALA A 49 -0.14 -2.85 -3.78
C ALA A 49 -0.12 -3.53 -5.16
N GLY A 50 0.22 -2.77 -6.18
CA GLY A 50 0.47 -3.26 -7.54
C GLY A 50 1.92 -3.69 -7.75
N GLU A 51 2.41 -3.54 -8.98
CA GLU A 51 3.81 -3.85 -9.31
C GLU A 51 4.76 -2.88 -8.59
N PRO A 52 5.97 -3.33 -8.23
CA PRO A 52 6.99 -2.49 -7.61
C PRO A 52 7.34 -1.30 -8.51
N ARG A 53 7.41 -0.11 -7.93
CA ARG A 53 7.89 1.08 -8.64
C ARG A 53 9.41 1.12 -8.61
N VAL A 54 10.03 0.66 -9.68
CA VAL A 54 11.49 0.56 -9.82
C VAL A 54 11.99 1.63 -10.79
N PRO A 55 12.34 2.83 -10.32
CA PRO A 55 12.94 3.85 -11.18
C PRO A 55 14.34 3.40 -11.64
N THR A 56 14.71 3.77 -12.85
CA THR A 56 16.05 3.61 -13.38
C THR A 56 16.80 4.93 -13.34
N PHE A 57 18.09 4.88 -13.07
CA PHE A 57 18.93 6.07 -12.94
C PHE A 57 20.15 6.02 -13.85
N PRO A 58 20.62 7.16 -14.37
CA PRO A 58 21.87 7.22 -15.12
C PRO A 58 23.04 6.63 -14.31
N GLY A 59 23.89 5.84 -14.98
CA GLY A 59 25.06 5.23 -14.36
C GLY A 59 24.80 4.00 -13.48
N GLN A 60 23.54 3.58 -13.31
CA GLN A 60 23.20 2.42 -12.45
C GLN A 60 23.88 1.12 -12.91
N ASP A 61 24.02 0.91 -14.21
CA ASP A 61 24.67 -0.29 -14.78
C ASP A 61 26.19 -0.33 -14.50
N SER A 62 26.82 0.81 -14.22
CA SER A 62 28.23 0.91 -13.88
C SER A 62 28.51 0.89 -12.37
N PHE A 63 27.48 0.88 -11.55
CA PHE A 63 27.60 0.80 -10.10
C PHE A 63 28.11 -0.59 -9.68
N ALA A 64 29.24 -0.63 -8.95
CA ALA A 64 29.88 -1.88 -8.54
C ALA A 64 29.13 -2.63 -7.42
N GLY A 65 28.25 -1.93 -6.71
CA GLY A 65 27.44 -2.50 -5.63
C GLY A 65 26.15 -3.13 -6.14
N THR A 66 25.25 -3.42 -5.21
CA THR A 66 23.93 -4.02 -5.51
C THR A 66 22.83 -2.98 -5.44
N VAL A 67 21.96 -2.92 -6.45
CA VAL A 67 20.71 -2.12 -6.43
C VAL A 67 19.53 -3.04 -6.57
N TYR A 68 18.55 -2.95 -5.67
CA TYR A 68 17.31 -3.73 -5.77
C TYR A 68 16.13 -3.01 -5.13
N HIS A 69 14.90 -3.39 -5.51
CA HIS A 69 13.70 -2.85 -4.92
C HIS A 69 13.35 -3.55 -3.59
N GLY A 70 12.82 -2.80 -2.61
CA GLY A 70 12.48 -3.32 -1.29
C GLY A 70 11.57 -4.56 -1.28
N SER A 71 10.75 -4.76 -2.33
CA SER A 71 9.95 -5.99 -2.49
C SER A 71 10.77 -7.28 -2.68
N GLN A 72 12.04 -7.15 -3.05
CA GLN A 72 12.97 -8.27 -3.22
C GLN A 72 13.76 -8.57 -1.95
N HIS A 73 13.63 -7.70 -0.93
CA HIS A 73 14.30 -7.89 0.36
C HIS A 73 13.68 -9.10 1.10
N LYS A 74 14.55 -10.02 1.50
CA LYS A 74 14.16 -11.20 2.29
C LYS A 74 14.72 -11.10 3.70
N ASP A 75 16.00 -10.77 3.78
CA ASP A 75 16.80 -10.59 4.98
C ASP A 75 18.07 -9.83 4.60
N ALA A 76 18.70 -9.09 5.53
CA ALA A 76 19.91 -8.34 5.23
C ALA A 76 21.05 -9.23 4.75
N THR A 77 21.12 -10.48 5.21
CA THR A 77 22.19 -11.43 4.91
C THR A 77 21.93 -12.30 3.69
N PHE A 78 20.79 -12.12 2.98
CA PHE A 78 20.43 -12.99 1.83
C PHE A 78 21.45 -12.93 0.67
N GLN A 79 22.30 -11.91 0.61
CA GLN A 79 23.40 -11.75 -0.35
C GLN A 79 24.79 -11.90 0.30
N GLY A 80 24.86 -12.45 1.51
CA GLY A 80 26.09 -12.68 2.27
C GLY A 80 26.25 -11.73 3.46
N ASP A 81 27.46 -11.70 4.02
CA ASP A 81 27.78 -10.84 5.17
C ASP A 81 27.70 -9.36 4.79
N VAL A 82 26.99 -8.59 5.60
CA VAL A 82 26.78 -7.14 5.42
C VAL A 82 27.48 -6.31 6.50
N SER A 83 28.21 -6.95 7.40
CA SER A 83 28.92 -6.27 8.50
C SER A 83 29.88 -5.21 7.95
N GLY A 84 29.69 -3.96 8.38
CA GLY A 84 30.48 -2.81 7.94
C GLY A 84 30.21 -2.31 6.52
N LYS A 85 29.31 -2.95 5.75
CA LYS A 85 28.91 -2.45 4.43
C LYS A 85 28.08 -1.17 4.54
N LYS A 86 28.29 -0.26 3.61
CA LYS A 86 27.52 0.97 3.46
C LYS A 86 26.22 0.68 2.71
N VAL A 87 25.09 0.86 3.38
CA VAL A 87 23.79 0.59 2.81
C VAL A 87 22.97 1.87 2.75
N VAL A 88 22.50 2.24 1.57
CA VAL A 88 21.58 3.37 1.37
C VAL A 88 20.19 2.83 1.11
N VAL A 89 19.23 3.19 1.97
CA VAL A 89 17.81 2.84 1.81
C VAL A 89 17.05 4.08 1.33
N VAL A 90 16.53 4.02 0.11
CA VAL A 90 15.81 5.13 -0.53
C VAL A 90 14.33 5.07 -0.20
N GLY A 91 13.86 5.96 0.67
CA GLY A 91 12.46 6.05 1.11
C GLY A 91 12.31 5.82 2.62
N THR A 92 11.27 6.45 3.17
CA THR A 92 10.99 6.50 4.61
C THR A 92 9.56 6.06 4.97
N GLY A 93 8.96 5.19 4.16
CA GLY A 93 7.73 4.47 4.53
C GLY A 93 8.04 3.21 5.35
N ASN A 94 7.02 2.37 5.60
CA ASN A 94 7.19 1.12 6.36
C ASN A 94 8.37 0.28 5.84
N SER A 95 8.35 -0.09 4.55
CA SER A 95 9.42 -0.90 3.96
C SER A 95 10.81 -0.28 4.10
N GLY A 96 10.91 1.07 4.00
CA GLY A 96 12.19 1.76 4.16
C GLY A 96 12.75 1.61 5.58
N HIS A 97 11.91 1.80 6.59
CA HIS A 97 12.32 1.66 7.99
C HIS A 97 12.64 0.22 8.36
N ASP A 98 11.79 -0.74 7.96
CA ASP A 98 11.98 -2.17 8.26
C ASP A 98 13.28 -2.69 7.65
N VAL A 99 13.54 -2.34 6.38
CA VAL A 99 14.78 -2.72 5.68
C VAL A 99 16.01 -2.06 6.33
N ALA A 100 15.93 -0.77 6.65
CA ALA A 100 17.03 -0.04 7.28
C ALA A 100 17.36 -0.63 8.67
N GLN A 101 16.35 -0.93 9.47
CA GLN A 101 16.51 -1.58 10.77
C GLN A 101 17.16 -2.97 10.63
N ASN A 102 16.67 -3.79 9.70
CA ASN A 102 17.18 -5.12 9.46
C ASN A 102 18.68 -5.10 9.06
N TYR A 103 19.08 -4.18 8.20
CA TYR A 103 20.49 -4.00 7.85
C TYR A 103 21.34 -3.52 9.04
N TYR A 104 20.82 -2.57 9.82
CA TYR A 104 21.53 -2.08 11.01
C TYR A 104 21.73 -3.20 12.04
N GLU A 105 20.71 -3.99 12.31
CA GLU A 105 20.77 -5.12 13.25
C GLU A 105 21.77 -6.21 12.81
N ASN A 106 22.07 -6.29 11.52
CA ASN A 106 23.09 -7.18 10.94
C ASN A 106 24.47 -6.50 10.75
N GLY A 107 24.68 -5.34 11.38
CA GLY A 107 25.99 -4.69 11.47
C GLY A 107 26.40 -3.81 10.28
N ALA A 108 25.49 -3.47 9.39
CA ALA A 108 25.73 -2.53 8.30
C ALA A 108 25.75 -1.07 8.78
N ASP A 109 26.50 -0.22 8.06
CA ASP A 109 26.45 1.25 8.18
C ASP A 109 25.32 1.79 7.29
N VAL A 110 24.18 2.12 7.91
CA VAL A 110 22.93 2.39 7.19
C VAL A 110 22.66 3.89 7.10
N THR A 111 22.32 4.35 5.91
CA THR A 111 21.79 5.70 5.63
C THR A 111 20.40 5.60 5.00
N MET A 112 19.42 6.21 5.62
CA MET A 112 18.08 6.40 5.00
C MET A 112 18.06 7.71 4.22
N LEU A 113 17.55 7.65 2.97
CA LEU A 113 17.38 8.81 2.11
C LEU A 113 15.92 9.23 2.05
N GLN A 114 15.61 10.40 2.59
CA GLN A 114 14.28 10.98 2.60
C GLN A 114 14.10 12.02 1.50
N ARG A 115 13.11 11.83 0.60
CA ARG A 115 12.71 12.80 -0.41
C ARG A 115 11.58 13.71 0.05
N SER A 116 10.55 13.14 0.63
CA SER A 116 9.33 13.85 1.04
C SER A 116 8.95 13.48 2.48
N GLY A 117 8.06 14.25 3.09
CA GLY A 117 7.58 13.99 4.44
C GLY A 117 6.87 12.64 4.57
N THR A 118 6.96 12.07 5.76
CA THR A 118 6.32 10.81 6.16
C THR A 118 5.49 11.04 7.41
N TYR A 119 4.27 10.49 7.44
CA TYR A 119 3.51 10.41 8.69
C TYR A 119 4.08 9.29 9.54
N VAL A 120 4.42 9.58 10.79
CA VAL A 120 4.93 8.59 11.73
C VAL A 120 3.95 8.41 12.88
N ILE A 121 3.63 7.18 13.20
CA ILE A 121 2.74 6.77 14.30
C ILE A 121 3.30 5.50 14.93
N SER A 122 3.42 5.46 16.26
CA SER A 122 3.87 4.24 16.91
C SER A 122 2.80 3.15 16.94
N ALA A 123 3.22 1.91 16.75
CA ALA A 123 2.35 0.76 16.91
C ALA A 123 1.81 0.62 18.34
N LYS A 124 2.62 1.03 19.31
CA LYS A 124 2.36 0.82 20.75
C LYS A 124 1.39 1.84 21.35
N THR A 125 1.45 3.10 20.90
CA THR A 125 0.64 4.20 21.45
C THR A 125 -0.32 4.75 20.42
N GLY A 126 0.19 5.31 19.35
CA GLY A 126 -0.62 6.05 18.39
C GLY A 126 -1.61 5.18 17.62
N LEU A 127 -1.16 4.00 17.17
CA LEU A 127 -2.07 3.07 16.47
C LEU A 127 -3.15 2.52 17.40
N PHE A 128 -2.82 2.30 18.68
CA PHE A 128 -3.81 1.92 19.69
C PHE A 128 -4.85 3.05 19.89
N MET A 129 -4.40 4.28 20.06
CA MET A 129 -5.28 5.46 20.21
C MET A 129 -6.21 5.68 18.99
N LEU A 130 -5.75 5.31 17.79
CA LEU A 130 -6.55 5.42 16.56
C LEU A 130 -7.80 4.52 16.58
N HIS A 131 -7.76 3.42 17.34
CA HIS A 131 -8.83 2.43 17.42
C HIS A 131 -9.49 2.38 18.81
N GLU A 132 -9.08 3.27 19.71
CA GLU A 132 -9.58 3.34 21.09
C GLU A 132 -11.12 3.46 21.13
N GLY A 133 -11.73 2.63 21.98
CA GLY A 133 -13.19 2.57 22.15
C GLY A 133 -13.93 1.75 21.10
N LEU A 134 -13.26 1.30 20.02
CA LEU A 134 -13.89 0.49 18.98
C LEU A 134 -13.59 -1.01 19.12
N TYR A 135 -12.31 -1.36 19.37
CA TYR A 135 -11.86 -2.76 19.38
C TYR A 135 -11.21 -3.15 20.69
N ASP A 136 -11.46 -2.40 21.76
CA ASP A 136 -10.93 -2.68 23.08
C ASP A 136 -11.66 -3.84 23.75
N GLU A 137 -11.00 -4.48 24.73
CA GLU A 137 -11.63 -5.47 25.58
C GLU A 137 -12.80 -4.81 26.38
N GLY A 138 -14.01 -5.36 26.23
CA GLY A 138 -15.23 -4.77 26.77
C GLY A 138 -15.87 -3.68 25.93
N GLY A 139 -15.33 -3.37 24.75
CA GLY A 139 -15.92 -2.50 23.73
C GLY A 139 -17.15 -3.11 23.04
N PRO A 140 -17.69 -2.45 22.00
CA PRO A 140 -18.82 -2.99 21.23
C PRO A 140 -18.44 -4.29 20.52
N PRO A 141 -19.44 -5.12 20.13
CA PRO A 141 -19.18 -6.25 19.25
C PRO A 141 -18.44 -5.83 17.98
N THR A 142 -17.52 -6.67 17.49
CA THR A 142 -16.66 -6.32 16.34
C THR A 142 -17.47 -5.90 15.10
N GLU A 143 -18.62 -6.53 14.86
CA GLU A 143 -19.50 -6.15 13.75
C GLU A 143 -20.07 -4.73 13.89
N ASP A 144 -20.45 -4.33 15.09
CA ASP A 144 -20.96 -2.98 15.36
C ASP A 144 -19.84 -1.94 15.26
N ALA A 145 -18.65 -2.25 15.77
CA ALA A 145 -17.45 -1.42 15.62
C ALA A 145 -17.06 -1.22 14.16
N ASP A 146 -17.10 -2.29 13.35
CA ASP A 146 -16.85 -2.24 11.91
C ASP A 146 -17.86 -1.33 11.19
N ILE A 147 -19.15 -1.50 11.48
CA ILE A 147 -20.21 -0.67 10.87
C ILE A 147 -20.00 0.78 11.26
N PHE A 148 -19.80 1.08 12.54
CA PHE A 148 -19.58 2.43 13.01
C PHE A 148 -18.36 3.08 12.34
N GLY A 149 -17.21 2.38 12.35
CA GLY A 149 -15.96 2.89 11.78
C GLY A 149 -16.01 3.10 10.26
N GLN A 150 -16.89 2.38 9.54
CA GLN A 150 -16.97 2.43 8.09
C GLN A 150 -18.27 3.12 7.56
N SER A 151 -19.15 3.60 8.44
CA SER A 151 -20.43 4.20 8.03
C SER A 151 -20.35 5.66 7.63
N LEU A 152 -19.26 6.36 7.99
CA LEU A 152 -19.13 7.78 7.74
C LEU A 152 -18.55 8.07 6.36
N PRO A 153 -19.03 9.10 5.64
CA PRO A 153 -18.41 9.61 4.42
C PRO A 153 -16.93 9.96 4.63
N ILE A 154 -16.11 9.75 3.60
CA ILE A 154 -14.66 10.00 3.69
C ILE A 154 -14.32 11.44 4.11
N PRO A 155 -14.97 12.50 3.56
CA PRO A 155 -14.71 13.88 4.02
C PRO A 155 -14.99 14.07 5.51
N VAL A 156 -16.03 13.42 6.04
CA VAL A 156 -16.35 13.45 7.48
C VAL A 156 -15.29 12.73 8.29
N GLN A 157 -14.85 11.56 7.82
CA GLN A 157 -13.77 10.82 8.46
C GLN A 157 -12.46 11.63 8.48
N PHE A 158 -12.11 12.32 7.38
CA PHE A 158 -10.94 13.21 7.37
C PHE A 158 -11.07 14.31 8.43
N ALA A 159 -12.22 14.99 8.47
CA ALA A 159 -12.46 16.06 9.46
C ALA A 159 -12.33 15.57 10.92
N LEU A 160 -12.89 14.39 11.22
CA LEU A 160 -12.78 13.77 12.55
C LEU A 160 -11.35 13.37 12.89
N ASN A 161 -10.60 12.86 11.89
CA ASN A 161 -9.22 12.42 12.09
C ASN A 161 -8.23 13.57 12.35
N VAL A 162 -8.56 14.83 12.05
CA VAL A 162 -7.70 15.98 12.41
C VAL A 162 -7.47 16.03 13.91
N GLY A 163 -8.55 16.07 14.70
CA GLY A 163 -8.43 16.08 16.17
C GLY A 163 -7.80 14.79 16.73
N GLY A 164 -8.06 13.64 16.12
CA GLY A 164 -7.40 12.38 16.46
C GLY A 164 -5.88 12.44 16.24
N THR A 165 -5.47 12.94 15.07
CA THR A 165 -4.06 13.12 14.70
C THR A 165 -3.33 14.06 15.67
N GLU A 166 -3.96 15.17 16.08
CA GLU A 166 -3.40 16.11 17.06
C GLU A 166 -3.21 15.46 18.44
N ARG A 167 -4.21 14.72 18.93
CA ARG A 167 -4.10 13.98 20.21
C ARG A 167 -2.98 12.94 20.17
N ILE A 168 -2.87 12.18 19.09
CA ILE A 168 -1.79 11.21 18.91
C ILE A 168 -0.45 11.92 18.86
N ALA A 169 -0.32 13.00 18.09
CA ALA A 169 0.92 13.77 18.01
C ALA A 169 1.36 14.34 19.37
N GLN A 170 0.40 14.71 20.22
CA GLN A 170 0.71 15.16 21.60
C GLN A 170 1.18 13.99 22.48
N ALA A 171 0.54 12.82 22.38
CA ALA A 171 0.95 11.64 23.14
C ALA A 171 2.34 11.13 22.72
N GLU A 172 2.69 11.28 21.46
CA GLU A 172 3.97 10.84 20.87
C GLU A 172 4.98 11.98 20.71
N LYS A 173 4.76 13.09 21.42
CA LYS A 173 5.53 14.34 21.28
C LYS A 173 7.05 14.11 21.37
N GLU A 174 7.52 13.30 22.30
CA GLU A 174 8.94 13.03 22.52
C GLU A 174 9.58 12.39 21.27
N ASN A 175 8.95 11.35 20.72
CA ASN A 175 9.41 10.68 19.52
C ASN A 175 9.39 11.62 18.30
N LEU A 176 8.28 12.33 18.11
CA LEU A 176 8.13 13.24 16.96
C LEU A 176 9.08 14.44 17.04
N ASP A 177 9.32 14.99 18.22
CA ASP A 177 10.29 16.07 18.43
C ASP A 177 11.73 15.57 18.25
N GLY A 178 12.03 14.35 18.69
CA GLY A 178 13.31 13.69 18.40
C GLY A 178 13.58 13.58 16.91
N LEU A 179 12.62 13.10 16.13
CA LEU A 179 12.69 13.02 14.68
C LEU A 179 12.87 14.41 14.04
N ARG A 180 12.11 15.43 14.46
CA ARG A 180 12.27 16.81 13.97
C ARG A 180 13.67 17.36 14.23
N LYS A 181 14.22 17.08 15.42
CA LYS A 181 15.53 17.56 15.82
C LYS A 181 16.67 17.06 14.95
N ILE A 182 16.57 15.84 14.43
CA ILE A 182 17.51 15.28 13.47
C ILE A 182 17.24 15.69 12.02
N GLY A 183 16.19 16.50 11.78
CA GLY A 183 15.80 16.98 10.46
C GLY A 183 14.83 16.08 9.70
N PHE A 184 14.29 15.01 10.30
CA PHE A 184 13.30 14.16 9.65
C PHE A 184 12.03 14.96 9.32
N LYS A 185 11.61 14.91 8.06
CA LYS A 185 10.40 15.61 7.60
C LYS A 185 9.16 14.81 7.93
N LEU A 186 8.40 15.28 8.90
CA LEU A 186 7.08 14.75 9.23
C LEU A 186 6.02 15.35 8.29
N ASP A 187 4.99 14.57 7.95
CA ASP A 187 3.89 14.99 7.10
C ASP A 187 2.56 14.46 7.63
N PHE A 188 1.74 15.34 8.17
CA PHE A 188 0.44 15.05 8.77
C PHE A 188 -0.72 15.07 7.74
N GLY A 189 -0.41 15.16 6.44
CA GLY A 189 -1.40 15.40 5.38
C GLY A 189 -1.67 16.89 5.21
N HIS A 190 -2.13 17.30 4.02
CA HIS A 190 -2.38 18.72 3.72
C HIS A 190 -3.54 19.31 4.54
N ASP A 191 -4.42 18.47 5.07
CA ASP A 191 -5.56 18.84 5.91
C ASP A 191 -5.38 18.44 7.39
N GLY A 192 -4.25 17.83 7.75
CA GLY A 192 -3.98 17.37 9.12
C GLY A 192 -4.66 16.06 9.51
N SER A 193 -5.33 15.34 8.60
CA SER A 193 -6.03 14.08 8.89
C SER A 193 -5.11 12.85 9.02
N GLY A 194 -3.79 13.06 8.95
CA GLY A 194 -2.77 12.08 9.32
C GLY A 194 -2.74 10.82 8.45
N ILE A 195 -2.64 9.68 9.12
CA ILE A 195 -2.51 8.37 8.47
C ILE A 195 -3.71 8.03 7.60
N TYR A 196 -4.92 8.45 8.01
CA TYR A 196 -6.15 8.07 7.32
C TYR A 196 -6.14 8.55 5.87
N ARG A 197 -5.79 9.82 5.63
CA ARG A 197 -5.63 10.35 4.26
C ARG A 197 -4.55 9.62 3.47
N LYS A 198 -3.39 9.42 4.09
CA LYS A 198 -2.27 8.71 3.44
C LYS A 198 -2.66 7.31 3.00
N TYR A 199 -3.39 6.60 3.86
CA TYR A 199 -3.87 5.26 3.58
C TYR A 199 -4.91 5.26 2.45
N VAL A 200 -5.94 6.10 2.53
CA VAL A 200 -7.06 6.13 1.59
C VAL A 200 -6.64 6.61 0.20
N THR A 201 -5.74 7.61 0.10
CA THR A 201 -5.39 8.20 -1.20
C THR A 201 -4.31 7.44 -1.95
N ARG A 202 -3.42 6.73 -1.27
CA ARG A 202 -2.29 6.06 -1.95
C ARG A 202 -1.72 4.82 -1.26
N GLY A 203 -2.30 4.38 -0.15
CA GLY A 203 -1.82 3.22 0.60
C GLY A 203 -0.37 3.33 1.10
N GLY A 204 0.18 4.54 1.23
CA GLY A 204 1.58 4.73 1.59
C GLY A 204 1.92 6.15 2.05
N GLY A 205 3.19 6.43 2.32
CA GLY A 205 3.66 7.73 2.82
C GLY A 205 3.51 7.87 4.33
N TYR A 206 3.44 6.75 5.05
CA TYR A 206 3.43 6.65 6.49
C TYR A 206 4.39 5.56 6.97
N TYR A 207 4.77 5.66 8.22
CA TYR A 207 5.50 4.63 8.96
C TYR A 207 4.76 4.31 10.25
N ILE A 208 4.46 3.02 10.46
CA ILE A 208 3.98 2.48 11.73
C ILE A 208 5.24 2.06 12.51
N ASP A 209 5.63 2.92 13.46
CA ASP A 209 6.89 2.80 14.17
C ASP A 209 6.90 1.63 15.15
N VAL A 210 7.81 0.70 14.91
CA VAL A 210 8.09 -0.46 15.76
C VAL A 210 9.51 -0.40 16.36
N GLY A 211 10.17 0.76 16.29
CA GLY A 211 11.47 1.01 16.94
C GLY A 211 12.53 1.69 16.08
N ALA A 212 12.37 1.76 14.74
CA ALA A 212 13.39 2.37 13.88
C ALA A 212 13.51 3.88 14.07
N SER A 213 12.46 4.59 14.52
CA SER A 213 12.55 6.01 14.86
C SER A 213 13.61 6.28 15.91
N GLN A 214 13.72 5.44 16.93
CA GLN A 214 14.72 5.61 17.98
C GLN A 214 16.15 5.39 17.44
N LEU A 215 16.32 4.47 16.49
CA LEU A 215 17.63 4.24 15.84
C LEU A 215 18.08 5.46 15.02
N LEU A 216 17.13 6.14 14.37
CA LEU A 216 17.39 7.41 13.67
C LEU A 216 17.73 8.52 14.66
N ILE A 217 16.96 8.69 15.73
CA ILE A 217 17.15 9.72 16.76
C ILE A 217 18.52 9.56 17.43
N ASP A 218 18.94 8.33 17.72
CA ASP A 218 20.23 7.99 18.32
C ASP A 218 21.41 8.11 17.32
N GLY A 219 21.15 8.40 16.04
CA GLY A 219 22.17 8.45 14.98
C GLY A 219 22.78 7.11 14.62
N LYS A 220 22.17 5.99 15.02
CA LYS A 220 22.55 4.63 14.67
C LYS A 220 22.23 4.30 13.23
N ILE A 221 21.15 4.84 12.70
CA ILE A 221 20.81 4.92 11.28
C ILE A 221 20.93 6.39 10.90
N LYS A 222 21.71 6.68 9.88
CA LYS A 222 21.93 8.05 9.38
C LYS A 222 20.72 8.49 8.56
N LEU A 223 20.41 9.78 8.58
CA LEU A 223 19.37 10.38 7.75
C LEU A 223 19.98 11.37 6.78
N GLU A 224 19.70 11.20 5.50
CA GLU A 224 20.01 12.15 4.45
C GLU A 224 18.75 12.61 3.74
N GLN A 225 18.75 13.83 3.23
CA GLN A 225 17.61 14.40 2.51
C GLN A 225 17.98 14.83 1.11
N SER A 226 17.11 14.51 0.14
CA SER A 226 17.19 14.99 -1.21
C SER A 226 15.76 15.23 -1.75
N PRO A 227 15.21 16.44 -1.55
CA PRO A 227 13.87 16.79 -2.02
C PRO A 227 13.71 16.62 -3.53
N ASP A 228 14.75 16.93 -4.29
CA ASP A 228 14.78 16.83 -5.74
C ASP A 228 15.16 15.41 -6.24
N GLY A 229 15.41 14.49 -5.31
CA GLY A 229 15.62 13.08 -5.60
C GLY A 229 17.07 12.71 -5.93
N ILE A 230 17.21 11.71 -6.78
CA ILE A 230 18.48 11.07 -7.18
C ILE A 230 18.82 11.50 -8.59
N LYS A 231 20.07 11.93 -8.81
CA LYS A 231 20.60 12.28 -10.13
C LYS A 231 21.11 11.06 -10.89
N GLY A 232 21.72 10.09 -10.19
CA GLY A 232 22.29 8.91 -10.81
C GLY A 232 23.26 8.15 -9.90
N PHE A 233 24.13 7.37 -10.51
CA PHE A 233 25.15 6.58 -9.84
C PHE A 233 26.54 6.86 -10.41
N THR A 234 27.56 6.77 -9.57
CA THR A 234 28.94 6.51 -9.98
C THR A 234 29.26 5.04 -9.75
N GLU A 235 30.51 4.62 -10.00
CA GLU A 235 30.96 3.25 -9.72
C GLU A 235 30.75 2.84 -8.25
N LYS A 236 30.83 3.80 -7.30
CA LYS A 236 30.82 3.52 -5.85
C LYS A 236 29.79 4.31 -5.03
N SER A 237 29.02 5.17 -5.68
CA SER A 237 28.17 6.12 -4.95
C SER A 237 26.81 6.29 -5.61
N LEU A 238 25.80 6.58 -4.78
CA LEU A 238 24.55 7.18 -5.19
C LEU A 238 24.72 8.70 -5.23
N VAL A 239 24.41 9.35 -6.35
CA VAL A 239 24.53 10.79 -6.55
C VAL A 239 23.17 11.44 -6.36
N LEU A 240 23.06 12.38 -5.42
CA LEU A 240 21.86 13.15 -5.15
C LEU A 240 21.67 14.28 -6.17
N ALA A 241 20.48 14.82 -6.29
CA ALA A 241 20.14 15.89 -7.24
C ALA A 241 20.97 17.16 -7.01
N ASP A 242 21.37 17.44 -5.76
CA ASP A 242 22.23 18.57 -5.37
C ASP A 242 23.74 18.32 -5.61
N GLY A 243 24.10 17.14 -6.13
CA GLY A 243 25.47 16.76 -6.45
C GLY A 243 26.24 16.09 -5.30
N ARG A 244 25.67 15.97 -4.10
CA ARG A 244 26.29 15.17 -3.03
C ARG A 244 26.32 13.70 -3.42
N GLU A 245 27.34 13.01 -2.97
CA GLU A 245 27.53 11.57 -3.19
C GLU A 245 27.41 10.81 -1.87
N LEU A 246 26.63 9.73 -1.91
CA LEU A 246 26.54 8.76 -0.82
C LEU A 246 27.24 7.49 -1.26
N GLU A 247 28.42 7.21 -0.69
CA GLU A 247 29.10 5.93 -0.92
C GLU A 247 28.19 4.78 -0.47
N ALA A 248 28.09 3.74 -1.29
CA ALA A 248 27.25 2.59 -1.01
C ALA A 248 27.81 1.30 -1.60
N ASP A 249 27.67 0.21 -0.85
CA ASP A 249 27.84 -1.16 -1.33
C ASP A 249 26.48 -1.74 -1.76
N VAL A 250 25.41 -1.27 -1.11
CA VAL A 250 24.04 -1.70 -1.40
C VAL A 250 23.11 -0.49 -1.42
N VAL A 251 22.27 -0.40 -2.43
CA VAL A 251 21.18 0.59 -2.51
C VAL A 251 19.84 -0.14 -2.60
N VAL A 252 18.97 0.09 -1.61
CA VAL A 252 17.64 -0.48 -1.59
C VAL A 252 16.61 0.58 -1.95
N LEU A 253 15.88 0.35 -3.03
CA LEU A 253 14.83 1.24 -3.51
C LEU A 253 13.50 0.91 -2.80
N ALA A 254 13.23 1.53 -1.65
CA ALA A 254 11.94 1.45 -0.96
C ALA A 254 10.96 2.49 -1.53
N THR A 255 10.83 2.51 -2.87
CA THR A 255 10.15 3.52 -3.66
C THR A 255 8.65 3.28 -3.83
N GLY A 256 8.12 2.25 -3.17
CA GLY A 256 6.70 1.91 -3.15
C GLY A 256 6.25 1.12 -4.36
N PHE A 257 4.93 1.13 -4.57
CA PHE A 257 4.24 0.30 -5.55
C PHE A 257 3.29 1.15 -6.38
N ASP A 258 2.97 0.67 -7.56
CA ASP A 258 1.90 1.21 -8.39
C ASP A 258 0.54 0.70 -7.92
N SER A 259 -0.53 1.12 -8.58
CA SER A 259 -1.88 0.64 -8.32
C SER A 259 -1.99 -0.88 -8.59
N MET A 260 -2.86 -1.59 -7.84
CA MET A 260 -3.10 -3.02 -8.08
C MET A 260 -3.60 -3.33 -9.50
N ASN A 261 -4.07 -2.32 -10.24
CA ASN A 261 -4.41 -2.46 -11.67
C ASN A 261 -3.19 -2.85 -12.51
N THR A 262 -1.97 -2.48 -12.10
CA THR A 262 -0.74 -2.91 -12.78
C THR A 262 -0.48 -4.41 -12.64
N THR A 263 -0.76 -4.99 -11.48
CA THR A 263 -0.71 -6.45 -11.28
C THR A 263 -1.83 -7.16 -12.04
N LEU A 264 -3.04 -6.59 -12.07
CA LEU A 264 -4.13 -7.10 -12.90
C LEU A 264 -3.70 -7.15 -14.38
N ARG A 265 -3.13 -6.05 -14.89
CA ARG A 265 -2.63 -5.94 -16.27
C ARG A 265 -1.61 -7.02 -16.59
N LYS A 266 -0.68 -7.25 -15.69
CA LYS A 266 0.33 -8.31 -15.81
C LYS A 266 -0.28 -9.72 -15.81
N ALA A 267 -1.33 -9.93 -15.02
CA ALA A 267 -1.96 -11.24 -14.86
C ALA A 267 -3.01 -11.55 -15.93
N LEU A 268 -3.83 -10.57 -16.32
CA LEU A 268 -5.00 -10.76 -17.19
C LEU A 268 -4.90 -10.04 -18.54
N GLY A 269 -3.86 -9.23 -18.75
CA GLY A 269 -3.61 -8.49 -19.99
C GLY A 269 -4.30 -7.14 -20.12
N ASP A 270 -3.88 -6.38 -21.14
CA ASP A 270 -4.31 -5.00 -21.39
C ASP A 270 -5.81 -4.90 -21.67
N LYS A 271 -6.34 -5.80 -22.49
CA LYS A 271 -7.76 -5.83 -22.89
C LYS A 271 -8.73 -5.81 -21.70
N ILE A 272 -8.36 -6.48 -20.61
CA ILE A 272 -9.15 -6.54 -19.37
C ILE A 272 -8.83 -5.31 -18.50
N ALA A 273 -7.55 -5.03 -18.31
CA ALA A 273 -7.10 -3.97 -17.42
C ALA A 273 -7.54 -2.55 -17.88
N ASP A 274 -7.58 -2.30 -19.21
CA ASP A 274 -8.01 -1.01 -19.76
C ASP A 274 -9.51 -0.71 -19.52
N ARG A 275 -10.30 -1.72 -19.22
CA ARG A 275 -11.72 -1.54 -18.82
C ARG A 275 -11.86 -1.24 -17.33
N CYS A 276 -10.82 -1.50 -16.54
CA CYS A 276 -10.80 -1.22 -15.11
C CYS A 276 -10.27 0.18 -14.85
N LYS A 277 -10.77 0.82 -13.82
CA LYS A 277 -10.30 2.13 -13.39
C LYS A 277 -9.27 2.02 -12.28
N GLU A 278 -8.62 3.15 -11.95
CA GLU A 278 -7.64 3.21 -10.87
C GLU A 278 -8.28 2.91 -9.52
N VAL A 279 -7.54 2.20 -8.67
CA VAL A 279 -8.04 1.72 -7.37
C VAL A 279 -7.87 2.76 -6.26
N TRP A 280 -6.88 3.66 -6.42
CA TRP A 280 -6.54 4.69 -5.44
C TRP A 280 -6.97 6.08 -5.89
N ASP A 281 -7.09 7.02 -4.94
CA ASP A 281 -7.40 8.43 -5.08
C ASP A 281 -8.88 8.78 -4.88
N LEU A 282 -9.17 10.07 -4.75
CA LEU A 282 -10.50 10.61 -4.49
C LEU A 282 -11.15 11.10 -5.78
N ASP A 283 -12.48 11.05 -5.83
CA ASP A 283 -13.26 11.67 -6.89
C ASP A 283 -13.49 13.17 -6.65
N GLU A 284 -14.32 13.79 -7.50
CA GLU A 284 -14.62 15.24 -7.44
C GLU A 284 -15.40 15.63 -6.19
N GLU A 285 -16.08 14.66 -5.55
CA GLU A 285 -16.85 14.86 -4.31
C GLU A 285 -15.98 14.60 -3.06
N GLY A 286 -14.71 14.25 -3.24
CA GLY A 286 -13.77 13.94 -2.15
C GLY A 286 -13.94 12.52 -1.61
N GLU A 287 -14.74 11.68 -2.25
CA GLU A 287 -14.84 10.26 -1.98
C GLU A 287 -13.85 9.47 -2.84
N VAL A 288 -13.53 8.26 -2.44
CA VAL A 288 -12.63 7.43 -3.22
C VAL A 288 -13.28 7.10 -4.57
N ARG A 289 -12.56 7.36 -5.67
CA ARG A 289 -13.08 7.35 -7.04
C ARG A 289 -14.03 6.22 -7.33
N THR A 290 -15.25 6.57 -7.71
CA THR A 290 -16.30 5.66 -8.16
C THR A 290 -16.49 5.75 -9.66
N VAL A 291 -16.81 4.61 -10.26
CA VAL A 291 -17.15 4.52 -11.66
C VAL A 291 -18.66 4.60 -11.83
N ASN A 292 -19.04 5.49 -12.73
CA ASN A 292 -20.41 5.69 -13.25
C ASN A 292 -21.47 6.18 -12.27
N LYS A 293 -22.02 7.31 -12.63
CA LYS A 293 -23.35 7.78 -12.23
C LYS A 293 -24.42 6.77 -12.68
N ILE A 294 -24.56 5.67 -11.95
CA ILE A 294 -25.80 4.90 -12.03
C ILE A 294 -26.86 5.79 -11.37
N ARG A 295 -27.66 6.44 -12.19
CA ARG A 295 -28.81 7.23 -11.74
C ARG A 295 -29.88 6.25 -11.24
N PHE A 296 -29.91 5.97 -9.93
CA PHE A 296 -31.09 5.43 -9.30
C PHE A 296 -32.12 6.53 -9.06
N PRO A 297 -33.42 6.28 -9.29
CA PRO A 297 -34.50 7.27 -9.11
C PRO A 297 -34.72 7.74 -7.66
N TRP A 298 -34.12 7.07 -6.66
CA TRP A 298 -34.25 7.38 -5.22
C TRP A 298 -32.90 7.76 -4.58
N ARG A 299 -32.22 8.69 -5.21
CA ARG A 299 -30.97 9.30 -4.71
C ARG A 299 -31.16 9.95 -3.35
N LEU A 300 -30.90 9.26 -2.25
CA LEU A 300 -30.71 9.91 -0.95
C LEU A 300 -29.56 9.32 -0.10
N PHE A 301 -28.95 8.17 -0.43
CA PHE A 301 -28.00 7.53 0.48
C PHE A 301 -26.85 6.71 -0.16
N THR A 302 -26.54 6.76 -1.46
CA THR A 302 -25.73 5.69 -2.05
C THR A 302 -24.49 6.07 -2.84
N ASP A 303 -24.11 7.33 -2.96
CA ASP A 303 -22.95 7.71 -3.80
C ASP A 303 -21.64 7.87 -3.03
N SER A 304 -21.62 7.62 -1.75
CA SER A 304 -20.42 7.69 -0.93
C SER A 304 -20.10 6.34 -0.35
N TYR A 305 -19.08 5.70 -0.78
CA TYR A 305 -18.22 4.80 0.01
C TYR A 305 -17.31 3.93 -0.84
N TYR A 306 -16.00 4.16 -0.65
CA TYR A 306 -14.89 3.24 -0.86
C TYR A 306 -14.46 2.92 -2.29
N GLN A 307 -13.16 3.13 -2.51
CA GLN A 307 -12.24 2.55 -3.50
C GLN A 307 -12.91 1.62 -4.52
N GLN A 308 -12.44 1.54 -5.72
CA GLN A 308 -12.86 0.49 -6.68
C GLN A 308 -12.61 -0.94 -6.14
N MET A 309 -11.86 -1.08 -5.05
CA MET A 309 -11.94 -2.26 -4.20
C MET A 309 -13.36 -2.38 -3.64
N TRP A 310 -13.90 -3.59 -3.66
CA TRP A 310 -15.21 -3.95 -3.10
C TRP A 310 -16.42 -3.46 -3.88
N ARG A 311 -16.20 -2.92 -5.11
CA ARG A 311 -17.23 -2.35 -6.00
C ARG A 311 -17.02 -2.81 -7.44
N PRO A 312 -17.96 -2.50 -8.37
CA PRO A 312 -17.77 -2.74 -9.79
C PRO A 312 -16.49 -2.07 -10.29
N SER A 313 -15.57 -2.85 -10.86
CA SER A 313 -14.26 -2.39 -11.32
C SER A 313 -14.30 -1.52 -12.58
N GLY A 314 -15.43 -1.46 -13.27
CA GLY A 314 -15.59 -0.95 -14.63
C GLY A 314 -15.57 -2.06 -15.68
N HIS A 315 -14.99 -3.21 -15.38
CA HIS A 315 -15.08 -4.42 -16.20
C HIS A 315 -16.25 -5.30 -15.69
N PRO A 316 -17.12 -5.82 -16.56
CA PRO A 316 -18.21 -6.71 -16.15
C PRO A 316 -17.69 -7.93 -15.38
N LYS A 317 -18.33 -8.24 -14.26
CA LYS A 317 -18.05 -9.45 -13.47
C LYS A 317 -16.58 -9.63 -13.02
N LEU A 318 -15.83 -8.51 -12.95
CA LEU A 318 -14.51 -8.43 -12.35
C LEU A 318 -14.56 -7.49 -11.14
N TRP A 319 -13.97 -7.93 -10.05
CA TRP A 319 -14.01 -7.22 -8.78
C TRP A 319 -12.61 -7.13 -8.18
N PHE A 320 -12.32 -6.03 -7.48
CA PHE A 320 -11.12 -5.91 -6.67
C PHE A 320 -11.43 -6.07 -5.19
N MET A 321 -10.58 -6.80 -4.51
CA MET A 321 -10.62 -6.97 -3.06
C MET A 321 -9.23 -6.79 -2.47
N GLY A 322 -9.09 -5.89 -1.48
CA GLY A 322 -7.79 -5.59 -0.88
C GLY A 322 -7.91 -4.72 0.38
N GLY A 323 -6.80 -4.18 0.83
CA GLY A 323 -6.71 -3.40 2.05
C GLY A 323 -6.32 -4.24 3.26
N SER A 324 -6.59 -3.74 4.47
CA SER A 324 -6.32 -4.47 5.71
C SER A 324 -7.33 -5.61 5.92
N LEU A 325 -6.97 -6.57 6.79
CA LEU A 325 -7.88 -7.69 7.15
C LEU A 325 -9.17 -7.19 7.81
N ALA A 326 -9.15 -6.05 8.51
CA ALA A 326 -10.35 -5.43 9.06
C ALA A 326 -11.30 -4.97 7.95
N LEU A 327 -10.79 -4.31 6.90
CA LEU A 327 -11.57 -3.96 5.72
C LEU A 327 -12.10 -5.21 5.01
N CYS A 328 -11.27 -6.25 4.86
CA CYS A 328 -11.71 -7.51 4.27
C CYS A 328 -12.87 -8.14 5.04
N ARG A 329 -12.86 -8.08 6.36
CA ARG A 329 -13.91 -8.65 7.22
C ARG A 329 -15.27 -8.03 6.96
N ILE A 330 -15.36 -6.71 6.88
CA ILE A 330 -16.65 -6.04 6.65
C ILE A 330 -17.00 -5.97 5.17
N MET A 331 -16.07 -5.53 4.33
CA MET A 331 -16.37 -5.19 2.94
C MET A 331 -16.62 -6.41 2.06
N SER A 332 -16.09 -7.60 2.42
CA SER A 332 -16.39 -8.85 1.71
C SER A 332 -17.88 -9.20 1.73
N LYS A 333 -18.61 -8.82 2.80
CA LYS A 333 -20.08 -9.02 2.88
C LYS A 333 -20.79 -8.18 1.82
N PHE A 334 -20.38 -6.92 1.65
CA PHE A 334 -20.97 -6.03 0.62
C PHE A 334 -20.59 -6.48 -0.79
N LEU A 335 -19.37 -6.97 -1.00
CA LEU A 335 -18.96 -7.52 -2.30
C LEU A 335 -19.78 -8.76 -2.65
N ALA A 336 -19.95 -9.69 -1.72
CA ALA A 336 -20.77 -10.88 -1.92
C ALA A 336 -22.21 -10.53 -2.23
N LEU A 337 -22.78 -9.52 -1.55
CA LEU A 337 -24.14 -9.04 -1.82
C LEU A 337 -24.28 -8.44 -3.23
N GLN A 338 -23.30 -7.66 -3.70
CA GLN A 338 -23.28 -7.10 -5.05
C GLN A 338 -23.19 -8.20 -6.11
N ILE A 339 -22.29 -9.18 -5.92
CA ILE A 339 -22.18 -10.34 -6.83
C ILE A 339 -23.53 -11.07 -6.90
N LYS A 340 -24.16 -11.30 -5.75
CA LYS A 340 -25.47 -11.97 -5.70
C LYS A 340 -26.56 -11.14 -6.40
N ALA A 341 -26.55 -9.83 -6.23
CA ALA A 341 -27.51 -8.95 -6.91
C ALA A 341 -27.36 -9.00 -8.44
N HIS A 342 -26.11 -9.07 -8.97
CA HIS A 342 -25.86 -9.30 -10.38
C HIS A 342 -26.37 -10.68 -10.87
N GLU A 343 -26.18 -11.72 -10.09
CA GLU A 343 -26.65 -13.07 -10.43
C GLU A 343 -28.18 -13.17 -10.49
N GLU A 344 -28.87 -12.41 -9.64
CA GLU A 344 -30.34 -12.34 -9.60
C GLU A 344 -30.93 -11.31 -10.59
N GLY A 345 -30.08 -10.60 -11.35
CA GLY A 345 -30.54 -9.57 -12.30
C GLY A 345 -31.18 -8.34 -11.63
N LEU A 346 -30.81 -8.06 -10.39
CA LEU A 346 -31.33 -6.90 -9.64
C LEU A 346 -30.54 -5.61 -9.95
N VAL A 347 -29.36 -5.77 -10.50
CA VAL A 347 -28.45 -4.70 -10.94
C VAL A 347 -27.75 -5.12 -12.25
N ASP A 348 -27.42 -4.12 -13.07
CA ASP A 348 -26.71 -4.31 -14.36
C ASP A 348 -25.20 -4.56 -14.16
#